data_1d9840f80a86ba7eefa17771ccab5de2
#
_entry.id   1d9840f80a86ba7eefa17771ccab5de2
#
_cell.length_a   1.000
_cell.length_b   1.000
_cell.length_c   1.000
_cell.angle_alpha   90.00
_cell.angle_beta   90.00
_cell.angle_gamma   90.00
#
_symmetry.space_group_name_H-M   'P 1'
#
loop_
_entity.id
_entity.type
_entity.pdbx_description
1 polymer ?
#
loop_
_entity_poly.entity_id
_entity_poly.type
_entity_poly.pdbx_seq_one_letter_code
_entity_poly.pdbx_strand_id
1 'polypeptide(L)'
;MIGGIPLGLKSSQKRERQNEKHRLRNRTYKSKARTIIRKAFLAMEEGDLDIAKATTAEAIQALDKAAAKGVIHKNNASRRKSRLMARLAIMEKAA
;
A
#
# COMPACT_ATOMS: atom_id res chain seq x y z
N MET A 1 5.65 43.87 -11.27
CA MET A 1 6.75 43.31 -10.48
C MET A 1 6.31 42.83 -9.13
N ILE A 2 5.85 43.77 -8.32
CA ILE A 2 5.43 43.44 -6.96
C ILE A 2 4.23 42.50 -6.95
N GLY A 3 3.32 42.64 -7.91
CA GLY A 3 2.13 41.81 -8.01
C GLY A 3 2.40 40.32 -8.26
N GLY A 4 3.51 39.98 -8.91
CA GLY A 4 3.86 38.61 -9.21
C GLY A 4 4.30 37.80 -7.97
N ILE A 5 4.91 38.47 -7.01
CA ILE A 5 5.41 37.84 -5.81
C ILE A 5 4.29 37.27 -4.91
N PRO A 6 3.24 38.05 -4.57
CA PRO A 6 2.15 37.50 -3.78
C PRO A 6 1.43 36.36 -4.44
N LEU A 7 1.25 36.40 -5.77
CA LEU A 7 0.62 35.32 -6.51
C LEU A 7 1.46 34.05 -6.45
N GLY A 8 2.77 34.17 -6.62
CA GLY A 8 3.69 33.06 -6.51
C GLY A 8 3.69 32.42 -5.13
N LEU A 9 3.64 33.25 -4.08
CA LEU A 9 3.59 32.79 -2.71
C LEU A 9 2.31 32.01 -2.42
N LYS A 10 1.16 32.53 -2.86
CA LYS A 10 -0.12 31.84 -2.69
C LYS A 10 -0.13 30.48 -3.39
N SER A 11 0.37 30.43 -4.62
CA SER A 11 0.47 29.18 -5.37
C SER A 11 1.37 28.17 -4.66
N SER A 12 2.52 28.62 -4.15
CA SER A 12 3.45 27.77 -3.43
C SER A 12 2.82 27.22 -2.15
N GLN A 13 2.15 28.04 -1.38
CA GLN A 13 1.46 27.62 -0.16
C GLN A 13 0.36 26.61 -0.45
N LYS A 14 -0.39 26.82 -1.53
CA LYS A 14 -1.43 25.88 -1.94
C LYS A 14 -0.83 24.53 -2.32
N ARG A 15 0.27 24.53 -3.06
CA ARG A 15 0.99 23.28 -3.42
C ARG A 15 1.50 22.57 -2.20
N GLU A 16 2.07 23.27 -1.24
CA GLU A 16 2.55 22.69 0.00
C GLU A 16 1.44 22.01 0.78
N ARG A 17 0.28 22.63 0.89
CA ARG A 17 -0.88 22.04 1.56
C ARG A 17 -1.37 20.79 0.85
N GLN A 18 -1.44 20.83 -0.48
CA GLN A 18 -1.85 19.66 -1.27
C GLN A 18 -0.84 18.52 -1.15
N ASN A 19 0.46 18.85 -1.23
CA ASN A 19 1.52 17.87 -1.09
C ASN A 19 1.50 17.20 0.28
N GLU A 20 1.23 17.96 1.33
CA GLU A 20 1.14 17.42 2.67
C GLU A 20 -0.06 16.47 2.82
N LYS A 21 -1.23 16.85 2.29
CA LYS A 21 -2.39 15.97 2.28
C LYS A 21 -2.11 14.69 1.53
N HIS A 22 -1.46 14.77 0.36
CA HIS A 22 -1.09 13.60 -0.42
C HIS A 22 -0.09 12.73 0.33
N ARG A 23 0.88 13.32 0.99
CA ARG A 23 1.88 12.61 1.78
C ARG A 23 1.25 11.83 2.92
N LEU A 24 0.32 12.47 3.66
CA LEU A 24 -0.40 11.83 4.76
C LEU A 24 -1.26 10.67 4.25
N ARG A 25 -1.99 10.87 3.16
CA ARG A 25 -2.80 9.83 2.53
C ARG A 25 -1.93 8.66 2.09
N ASN A 26 -0.80 8.95 1.43
CA ASN A 26 0.11 7.92 0.94
C ASN A 26 0.71 7.12 2.08
N ARG A 27 1.09 7.79 3.16
CA ARG A 27 1.61 7.14 4.36
C ARG A 27 0.57 6.19 4.96
N THR A 28 -0.69 6.60 5.01
CA THR A 28 -1.80 5.78 5.52
C THR A 28 -1.97 4.52 4.69
N TYR A 29 -2.00 4.63 3.36
CA TYR A 29 -2.12 3.48 2.47
C TYR A 29 -0.93 2.54 2.59
N LYS A 30 0.29 3.07 2.64
CA LYS A 30 1.50 2.27 2.79
C LYS A 30 1.52 1.52 4.12
N SER A 31 1.17 2.19 5.21
CA SER A 31 1.13 1.59 6.54
C SER A 31 0.10 0.48 6.62
N LYS A 32 -1.08 0.72 6.06
CA LYS A 32 -2.16 -0.27 6.04
C LYS A 32 -1.75 -1.51 5.26
N ALA A 33 -1.18 -1.31 4.07
CA ALA A 33 -0.72 -2.42 3.23
C ALA A 33 0.37 -3.22 3.94
N ARG A 34 1.34 -2.54 4.56
CA ARG A 34 2.42 -3.19 5.30
C ARG A 34 1.89 -4.03 6.46
N THR A 35 0.95 -3.49 7.21
CA THR A 35 0.35 -4.18 8.35
C THR A 35 -0.38 -5.45 7.92
N ILE A 36 -1.17 -5.36 6.86
CA ILE A 36 -1.93 -6.51 6.36
C ILE A 36 -1.01 -7.58 5.77
N ILE A 37 0.04 -7.18 5.04
CA ILE A 37 1.04 -8.10 4.51
C ILE A 37 1.73 -8.87 5.66
N ARG A 38 2.09 -8.16 6.72
CA ARG A 38 2.71 -8.77 7.90
C ARG A 38 1.77 -9.78 8.55
N LYS A 39 0.50 -9.45 8.69
CA LYS A 39 -0.52 -10.36 9.21
C LYS A 39 -0.64 -11.63 8.37
N ALA A 40 -0.61 -11.48 7.03
CA ALA A 40 -0.68 -12.61 6.13
C ALA A 40 0.51 -13.55 6.33
N PHE A 41 1.73 -13.01 6.41
CA PHE A 41 2.92 -13.82 6.64
C PHE A 41 2.91 -14.51 8.01
N LEU A 42 2.45 -13.82 9.04
CA LEU A 42 2.30 -14.42 10.38
C LEU A 42 1.32 -15.58 10.37
N ALA A 43 0.18 -15.42 9.71
CA ALA A 43 -0.80 -16.50 9.59
C ALA A 43 -0.22 -17.71 8.87
N MET A 44 0.61 -17.48 7.84
CA MET A 44 1.31 -18.56 7.14
C MET A 44 2.30 -19.28 8.05
N GLU A 45 3.05 -18.54 8.86
CA GLU A 45 4.01 -19.10 9.82
C GLU A 45 3.30 -19.92 10.91
N GLU A 46 2.13 -19.47 11.35
CA GLU A 46 1.33 -20.18 12.35
C GLU A 46 0.67 -21.44 11.80
N GLY A 47 0.62 -21.58 10.49
CA GLY A 47 0.05 -22.76 9.86
C GLY A 47 -1.46 -22.76 9.75
N ASP A 48 -2.13 -21.62 10.00
CA ASP A 48 -3.58 -21.51 9.86
C ASP A 48 -3.94 -21.12 8.42
N LEU A 49 -4.32 -22.12 7.63
CA LEU A 49 -4.59 -21.96 6.21
C LEU A 49 -5.79 -21.02 5.97
N ASP A 50 -6.85 -21.15 6.75
CA ASP A 50 -8.05 -20.32 6.57
C ASP A 50 -7.76 -18.85 6.82
N ILE A 51 -7.07 -18.54 7.91
CA ILE A 51 -6.66 -17.18 8.23
C ILE A 51 -5.66 -16.67 7.21
N ALA A 52 -4.72 -17.52 6.76
CA ALA A 52 -3.75 -17.15 5.73
C ALA A 52 -4.43 -16.78 4.42
N LYS A 53 -5.43 -17.52 3.98
CA LYS A 53 -6.20 -17.20 2.77
C LYS A 53 -6.93 -15.87 2.91
N ALA A 54 -7.61 -15.66 4.03
CA ALA A 54 -8.37 -14.43 4.28
C ALA A 54 -7.45 -13.21 4.33
N THR A 55 -6.34 -13.29 5.08
CA THR A 55 -5.41 -12.17 5.21
C THR A 55 -4.64 -11.90 3.92
N THR A 56 -4.33 -12.94 3.13
CA THR A 56 -3.71 -12.77 1.82
C THR A 56 -4.65 -12.03 0.87
N ALA A 57 -5.94 -12.37 0.86
CA ALA A 57 -6.93 -11.66 0.05
C ALA A 57 -7.01 -10.19 0.43
N GLU A 58 -7.03 -9.89 1.73
CA GLU A 58 -7.02 -8.50 2.21
C GLU A 58 -5.75 -7.76 1.80
N ALA A 59 -4.60 -8.43 1.89
CA ALA A 59 -3.32 -7.85 1.50
C ALA A 59 -3.29 -7.51 0.00
N ILE A 60 -3.81 -8.39 -0.84
CA ILE A 60 -3.90 -8.15 -2.28
C ILE A 60 -4.80 -6.95 -2.56
N GLN A 61 -5.95 -6.85 -1.91
CA GLN A 61 -6.84 -5.70 -2.04
C GLN A 61 -6.14 -4.40 -1.63
N ALA A 62 -5.42 -4.41 -0.52
CA ALA A 62 -4.70 -3.23 -0.04
C ALA A 62 -3.61 -2.80 -1.02
N LEU A 63 -2.88 -3.76 -1.59
CA LEU A 63 -1.87 -3.48 -2.60
C LEU A 63 -2.47 -2.92 -3.88
N ASP A 64 -3.58 -3.49 -4.34
CA ASP A 64 -4.28 -3.01 -5.53
C ASP A 64 -4.81 -1.58 -5.33
N LYS A 65 -5.37 -1.29 -4.16
CA LYS A 65 -5.84 0.06 -3.84
C LYS A 65 -4.69 1.06 -3.80
N ALA A 66 -3.58 0.68 -3.18
CA ALA A 66 -2.40 1.55 -3.11
C ALA A 66 -1.83 1.83 -4.50
N ALA A 67 -1.79 0.83 -5.37
CA ALA A 67 -1.35 0.99 -6.75
C ALA A 67 -2.32 1.85 -7.56
N ALA A 68 -3.63 1.65 -7.40
CA ALA A 68 -4.65 2.44 -8.07
C ALA A 68 -4.59 3.92 -7.68
N LYS A 69 -4.24 4.22 -6.44
CA LYS A 69 -4.09 5.59 -5.94
C LYS A 69 -2.72 6.18 -6.28
N GLY A 70 -1.84 5.42 -6.90
CA GLY A 70 -0.49 5.89 -7.23
C GLY A 70 0.45 5.98 -6.04
N VAL A 71 0.10 5.40 -4.91
CA VAL A 71 0.93 5.41 -3.69
C VAL A 71 2.15 4.52 -3.85
N ILE A 72 1.98 3.39 -4.51
CA ILE A 72 3.07 2.48 -4.88
C ILE A 72 3.00 2.21 -6.38
N HIS A 73 4.13 1.86 -6.96
CA HIS A 73 4.18 1.52 -8.39
C HIS A 73 3.52 0.16 -8.61
N LYS A 74 2.80 0.02 -9.73
CA LYS A 74 2.09 -1.24 -10.06
C LYS A 74 3.02 -2.45 -10.12
N ASN A 75 4.27 -2.26 -10.54
CA ASN A 75 5.26 -3.34 -10.57
C ASN A 75 5.62 -3.82 -9.16
N ASN A 76 5.73 -2.89 -8.22
CA ASN A 76 5.96 -3.20 -6.81
C ASN A 76 4.79 -4.00 -6.24
N ALA A 77 3.56 -3.56 -6.52
CA ALA A 77 2.36 -4.24 -6.08
C ALA A 77 2.30 -5.67 -6.66
N SER A 78 2.56 -5.82 -7.95
CA SER A 78 2.58 -7.14 -8.62
C SER A 78 3.59 -8.08 -8.00
N ARG A 79 4.80 -7.61 -7.71
CA ARG A 79 5.85 -8.42 -7.10
C ARG A 79 5.45 -8.89 -5.71
N ARG A 80 4.88 -8.01 -4.90
CA ARG A 80 4.42 -8.34 -3.55
C ARG A 80 3.26 -9.32 -3.57
N LYS A 81 2.31 -9.11 -4.47
CA LYS A 81 1.19 -10.04 -4.65
C LYS A 81 1.68 -11.43 -5.06
N SER A 82 2.62 -11.49 -6.01
CA SER A 82 3.20 -12.76 -6.46
C SER A 82 3.87 -13.52 -5.32
N ARG A 83 4.62 -12.84 -4.47
CA ARG A 83 5.27 -13.45 -3.30
C ARG A 83 4.25 -14.02 -2.32
N LEU A 84 3.20 -13.26 -2.04
CA LEU A 84 2.14 -13.71 -1.14
C LEU A 84 1.43 -14.95 -1.68
N MET A 85 1.07 -14.91 -2.96
CA MET A 85 0.38 -16.03 -3.61
C MET A 85 1.25 -17.26 -3.69
N ALA A 86 2.55 -17.10 -3.99
CA ALA A 86 3.50 -18.21 -4.04
C ALA A 86 3.63 -18.90 -2.68
N ARG A 87 3.78 -18.14 -1.61
CA ARG A 87 3.85 -18.69 -0.26
C ARG A 87 2.57 -19.39 0.16
N LEU A 88 1.43 -18.80 -0.17
CA LEU A 88 0.14 -19.41 0.12
C LEU A 88 -0.01 -20.72 -0.63
N ALA A 89 0.41 -20.79 -1.88
CA ALA A 89 0.35 -22.01 -2.68
C ALA A 89 1.21 -23.11 -2.07
N ILE A 90 2.41 -22.79 -1.59
CA ILE A 90 3.28 -23.74 -0.90
C ILE A 90 2.58 -24.28 0.35
N MET A 91 1.96 -23.41 1.12
CA MET A 91 1.23 -23.76 2.33
C MET A 91 0.04 -24.68 2.02
N GLU A 92 -0.70 -24.38 0.96
CA GLU A 92 -1.83 -25.21 0.52
C GLU A 92 -1.38 -26.61 0.11
N LYS A 93 -0.23 -26.72 -0.55
CA LYS A 93 0.31 -28.04 -0.94
C LYS A 93 0.79 -28.84 0.26
N ALA A 94 1.30 -28.17 1.28
CA ALA A 94 1.78 -28.82 2.49
C ALA A 94 0.64 -29.29 3.41
N ALA A 95 -0.51 -28.69 3.26
CA ALA A 95 -1.71 -29.08 4.04
C ALA A 95 -2.39 -30.33 3.44
#